data_c1eea21759ffe5a0207fb7b707a28b92
#
_entry.id   c1eea21759ffe5a0207fb7b707a28b92
#
_cell.length_a   1.000
_cell.length_b   1.000
_cell.length_c   1.000
_cell.angle_alpha   90.00
_cell.angle_beta   90.00
_cell.angle_gamma   90.00
#
_symmetry.space_group_name_H-M   'P 1'
#
loop_
_entity.id
_entity.type
_entity.pdbx_description
1 polymer ?
#
loop_
_entity_poly.entity_id
_entity_poly.type
_entity_poly.pdbx_seq_one_letter_code
_entity_poly.pdbx_strand_id
1 'polypeptide(L)'
;KIGYMSQKFTLYDDLTIGQNLEFYCGVYGIPRRHRRAKKNWVLQMSDLLGQENRLTADLPGGWKQRVAFGAAVMHEPKVLFLDEPTSGVDPLARREFWRWINLFAGEGMAILVTTHYLEEAEQCHRLGFMVAGELVAQGTPRQVKQEQPGQLVEWECEQVQKAADLLKQKLERRRVSIFGSRLHTVLDDPRTQIPQVENWLVEAGIKVESHREMEFSLEDVFISVVEQARQRGLDVPKD
;
A
#
# COMPACT_ATOMS: atom_id res chain seq x y z
N LYS A 1 25.07 5.38 -4.76
CA LYS A 1 24.17 5.56 -5.92
C LYS A 1 22.74 5.42 -5.43
N ILE A 2 21.86 6.27 -5.92
CA ILE A 2 20.43 6.29 -5.58
C ILE A 2 19.65 6.07 -6.87
N GLY A 3 18.61 5.24 -6.82
CA GLY A 3 17.58 5.11 -7.83
C GLY A 3 16.31 5.84 -7.38
N TYR A 4 15.54 6.38 -8.31
CA TYR A 4 14.30 7.07 -8.03
C TYR A 4 13.27 6.81 -9.14
N MET A 5 12.05 6.50 -8.75
CA MET A 5 10.90 6.41 -9.63
C MET A 5 9.77 7.23 -9.05
N SER A 6 9.34 8.28 -9.74
CA SER A 6 8.23 9.12 -9.29
C SER A 6 6.88 8.54 -9.71
N GLN A 7 5.82 8.97 -9.05
CA GLN A 7 4.42 8.61 -9.34
C GLN A 7 4.04 8.92 -10.80
N LYS A 8 4.41 10.11 -11.30
CA LYS A 8 4.24 10.45 -12.71
C LYS A 8 5.35 9.80 -13.53
N PHE A 9 5.00 9.31 -14.72
CA PHE A 9 5.99 8.70 -15.61
C PHE A 9 7.21 9.60 -15.82
N THR A 10 8.38 9.06 -15.49
CA THR A 10 9.66 9.74 -15.72
C THR A 10 10.15 9.56 -17.16
N LEU A 11 9.45 8.73 -17.95
CA LEU A 11 9.81 8.49 -19.35
C LEU A 11 9.28 9.62 -20.23
N TYR A 12 10.06 9.97 -21.25
CA TYR A 12 9.67 10.92 -22.29
C TYR A 12 8.83 10.21 -23.33
N ASP A 13 7.59 10.64 -23.49
CA ASP A 13 6.61 9.99 -24.36
C ASP A 13 6.96 10.14 -25.86
N ASP A 14 7.63 11.20 -26.24
CA ASP A 14 8.11 11.51 -27.61
C ASP A 14 9.40 10.77 -27.99
N LEU A 15 10.01 10.06 -27.05
CA LEU A 15 11.18 9.22 -27.29
C LEU A 15 10.78 7.74 -27.40
N THR A 16 11.59 6.99 -28.16
CA THR A 16 11.46 5.52 -28.13
C THR A 16 11.92 4.94 -26.80
N ILE A 17 11.54 3.68 -26.52
CA ILE A 17 12.00 2.97 -25.33
C ILE A 17 13.53 2.96 -25.26
N GLY A 18 14.18 2.62 -26.38
CA GLY A 18 15.64 2.58 -26.46
C GLY A 18 16.31 3.93 -26.21
N GLN A 19 15.69 5.02 -26.67
CA GLN A 19 16.17 6.41 -26.45
C GLN A 19 16.00 6.81 -24.98
N ASN A 20 14.87 6.51 -24.36
CA ASN A 20 14.68 6.73 -22.93
C ASN A 20 15.74 6.00 -22.11
N LEU A 21 15.96 4.73 -22.38
CA LEU A 21 16.97 3.94 -21.67
C LEU A 21 18.39 4.46 -21.92
N GLU A 22 18.69 4.95 -23.13
CA GLU A 22 19.98 5.58 -23.43
C GLU A 22 20.17 6.89 -22.65
N PHE A 23 19.11 7.69 -22.54
CA PHE A 23 19.11 8.90 -21.71
C PHE A 23 19.46 8.59 -20.26
N TYR A 24 18.77 7.60 -19.65
CA TYR A 24 19.05 7.18 -18.27
C TYR A 24 20.43 6.55 -18.10
N CYS A 25 20.95 5.84 -19.11
CA CYS A 25 22.34 5.41 -19.10
C CYS A 25 23.32 6.59 -19.01
N GLY A 26 22.97 7.71 -19.66
CA GLY A 26 23.75 8.96 -19.56
C GLY A 26 23.65 9.60 -18.18
N VAL A 27 22.43 9.78 -17.67
CA VAL A 27 22.15 10.37 -16.34
C VAL A 27 22.87 9.63 -15.23
N TYR A 28 22.84 8.30 -15.24
CA TYR A 28 23.46 7.47 -14.22
C TYR A 28 24.94 7.16 -14.46
N GLY A 29 25.53 7.74 -15.52
CA GLY A 29 26.95 7.58 -15.83
C GLY A 29 27.35 6.15 -16.19
N ILE A 30 26.45 5.36 -16.79
CA ILE A 30 26.75 3.99 -17.21
C ILE A 30 27.76 4.03 -18.36
N PRO A 31 28.93 3.37 -18.24
CA PRO A 31 29.95 3.35 -19.28
C PRO A 31 29.39 2.79 -20.60
N ARG A 32 29.78 3.39 -21.73
CA ARG A 32 29.28 3.02 -23.07
C ARG A 32 29.32 1.52 -23.35
N ARG A 33 30.40 0.86 -22.92
CA ARG A 33 30.60 -0.61 -23.08
C ARG A 33 29.52 -1.46 -22.38
N HIS A 34 28.85 -0.93 -21.34
CA HIS A 34 27.83 -1.66 -20.57
C HIS A 34 26.40 -1.27 -20.93
N ARG A 35 26.18 -0.16 -21.65
CA ARG A 35 24.84 0.37 -21.94
C ARG A 35 23.96 -0.61 -22.68
N ARG A 36 24.51 -1.27 -23.72
CA ARG A 36 23.74 -2.27 -24.50
C ARG A 36 23.22 -3.39 -23.62
N ALA A 37 24.07 -3.97 -22.79
CA ALA A 37 23.68 -5.05 -21.88
C ALA A 37 22.63 -4.59 -20.87
N LYS A 38 22.79 -3.40 -20.29
CA LYS A 38 21.82 -2.82 -19.33
C LYS A 38 20.46 -2.51 -19.97
N LYS A 39 20.46 -1.94 -21.17
CA LYS A 39 19.22 -1.70 -21.92
C LYS A 39 18.49 -3.00 -22.25
N ASN A 40 19.21 -4.00 -22.77
CA ASN A 40 18.63 -5.30 -23.05
C ASN A 40 18.05 -5.98 -21.80
N TRP A 41 18.74 -5.86 -20.67
CA TRP A 41 18.25 -6.38 -19.40
C TRP A 41 16.92 -5.73 -18.99
N VAL A 42 16.80 -4.38 -19.11
CA VAL A 42 15.53 -3.68 -18.84
C VAL A 42 14.44 -4.11 -19.80
N LEU A 43 14.74 -4.21 -21.09
CA LEU A 43 13.78 -4.66 -22.11
C LEU A 43 13.28 -6.09 -21.83
N GLN A 44 14.17 -6.98 -21.43
CA GLN A 44 13.82 -8.36 -21.06
C GLN A 44 12.94 -8.40 -19.82
N MET A 45 13.31 -7.64 -18.77
CA MET A 45 12.52 -7.54 -17.53
C MET A 45 11.11 -6.99 -17.78
N SER A 46 10.98 -6.07 -18.75
CA SER A 46 9.73 -5.41 -19.10
C SER A 46 8.89 -6.17 -20.14
N ASP A 47 9.33 -7.33 -20.62
CA ASP A 47 8.74 -8.09 -21.73
C ASP A 47 8.65 -7.29 -23.06
N LEU A 48 9.66 -6.43 -23.30
CA LEU A 48 9.73 -5.54 -24.47
C LEU A 48 10.98 -5.79 -25.34
N LEU A 49 11.61 -6.95 -25.20
CA LEU A 49 12.79 -7.31 -25.99
C LEU A 49 12.46 -7.24 -27.49
N GLY A 50 13.28 -6.55 -28.28
CA GLY A 50 13.05 -6.30 -29.71
C GLY A 50 12.06 -5.16 -30.03
N GLN A 51 11.54 -4.47 -29.02
CA GLN A 51 10.63 -3.33 -29.17
C GLN A 51 11.30 -1.98 -28.84
N GLU A 52 12.62 -1.91 -28.80
CA GLU A 52 13.38 -0.70 -28.42
C GLU A 52 13.09 0.51 -29.28
N ASN A 53 12.62 0.32 -30.53
CA ASN A 53 12.27 1.40 -31.46
C ASN A 53 10.82 1.86 -31.35
N ARG A 54 10.00 1.22 -30.51
CA ARG A 54 8.62 1.63 -30.26
C ARG A 54 8.58 2.93 -29.48
N LEU A 55 7.67 3.87 -29.84
CA LEU A 55 7.46 5.09 -29.08
C LEU A 55 6.92 4.77 -27.69
N THR A 56 7.42 5.49 -26.69
CA THR A 56 6.96 5.33 -25.30
C THR A 56 5.51 5.74 -25.15
N ALA A 57 5.05 6.76 -25.90
CA ALA A 57 3.64 7.16 -25.93
C ALA A 57 2.69 5.99 -26.23
N ASP A 58 3.09 5.06 -27.09
CA ASP A 58 2.29 3.92 -27.54
C ASP A 58 2.22 2.76 -26.53
N LEU A 59 2.94 2.87 -25.41
CA LEU A 59 2.93 1.82 -24.38
C LEU A 59 1.73 1.99 -23.45
N PRO A 60 1.02 0.90 -23.12
CA PRO A 60 0.11 0.87 -21.99
C PRO A 60 0.80 1.26 -20.68
N GLY A 61 0.05 1.88 -19.76
CA GLY A 61 0.60 2.40 -18.51
C GLY A 61 1.43 1.38 -17.71
N GLY A 62 0.97 0.14 -17.59
CA GLY A 62 1.72 -0.92 -16.88
C GLY A 62 3.10 -1.21 -17.48
N TRP A 63 3.24 -1.14 -18.81
CA TRP A 63 4.55 -1.31 -19.46
C TRP A 63 5.45 -0.07 -19.29
N LYS A 64 4.87 1.13 -19.35
CA LYS A 64 5.62 2.36 -19.00
C LYS A 64 6.21 2.25 -17.59
N GLN A 65 5.42 1.78 -16.63
CA GLN A 65 5.88 1.58 -15.25
C GLN A 65 7.04 0.56 -15.17
N ARG A 66 6.94 -0.56 -15.88
CA ARG A 66 8.02 -1.57 -15.92
C ARG A 66 9.33 -0.99 -16.47
N VAL A 67 9.25 -0.24 -17.57
CA VAL A 67 10.43 0.42 -18.16
C VAL A 67 10.99 1.50 -17.23
N ALA A 68 10.15 2.30 -16.59
CA ALA A 68 10.56 3.32 -15.62
C ALA A 68 11.26 2.70 -14.41
N PHE A 69 10.72 1.62 -13.87
CA PHE A 69 11.34 0.85 -12.79
C PHE A 69 12.70 0.29 -13.21
N GLY A 70 12.76 -0.36 -14.39
CA GLY A 70 14.02 -0.87 -14.93
C GLY A 70 15.07 0.22 -15.12
N ALA A 71 14.67 1.40 -15.60
CA ALA A 71 15.55 2.55 -15.71
C ALA A 71 16.07 3.01 -14.34
N ALA A 72 15.21 2.99 -13.31
CA ALA A 72 15.59 3.40 -11.95
C ALA A 72 16.59 2.45 -11.27
N VAL A 73 16.63 1.18 -11.68
CA VAL A 73 17.48 0.14 -11.04
C VAL A 73 18.66 -0.30 -11.90
N MET A 74 18.69 -0.01 -13.22
CA MET A 74 19.71 -0.56 -14.15
C MET A 74 21.17 -0.17 -13.83
N HIS A 75 21.39 0.88 -13.03
CA HIS A 75 22.69 1.33 -12.59
C HIS A 75 23.11 0.73 -11.23
N GLU A 76 22.36 -0.24 -10.73
CA GLU A 76 22.59 -0.97 -9.49
C GLU A 76 22.73 -0.03 -8.27
N PRO A 77 21.67 0.72 -7.93
CA PRO A 77 21.70 1.62 -6.78
C PRO A 77 21.74 0.82 -5.47
N LYS A 78 22.30 1.41 -4.40
CA LYS A 78 22.22 0.85 -3.05
C LYS A 78 20.90 1.22 -2.35
N VAL A 79 20.29 2.33 -2.77
CA VAL A 79 19.04 2.85 -2.22
C VAL A 79 18.12 3.17 -3.38
N LEU A 80 16.88 2.73 -3.29
CA LEU A 80 15.83 2.96 -4.29
C LEU A 80 14.63 3.62 -3.62
N PHE A 81 14.17 4.73 -4.19
CA PHE A 81 12.93 5.39 -3.81
C PHE A 81 11.88 5.13 -4.88
N LEU A 82 10.72 4.64 -4.49
CA LEU A 82 9.59 4.34 -5.35
C LEU A 82 8.37 5.10 -4.83
N ASP A 83 7.89 6.04 -5.62
CA ASP A 83 6.74 6.85 -5.27
C ASP A 83 5.49 6.32 -5.98
N GLU A 84 4.61 5.65 -5.24
CA GLU A 84 3.40 4.97 -5.73
C GLU A 84 3.64 4.13 -7.02
N PRO A 85 4.60 3.20 -7.03
CA PRO A 85 5.08 2.58 -8.26
C PRO A 85 4.04 1.71 -8.97
N THR A 86 2.96 1.36 -8.31
CA THR A 86 1.89 0.48 -8.81
C THR A 86 0.56 1.19 -8.98
N SER A 87 0.55 2.53 -8.86
CA SER A 87 -0.65 3.33 -9.07
C SER A 87 -1.14 3.19 -10.52
N GLY A 88 -2.42 2.83 -10.69
CA GLY A 88 -3.02 2.62 -12.00
C GLY A 88 -2.56 1.34 -12.74
N VAL A 89 -1.87 0.43 -12.06
CA VAL A 89 -1.43 -0.85 -12.60
C VAL A 89 -2.43 -1.95 -12.22
N ASP A 90 -2.70 -2.85 -13.16
CA ASP A 90 -3.59 -3.98 -12.91
C ASP A 90 -3.04 -4.95 -11.84
N PRO A 91 -3.89 -5.77 -11.19
CA PRO A 91 -3.47 -6.61 -10.07
C PRO A 91 -2.38 -7.64 -10.41
N LEU A 92 -2.33 -8.14 -11.64
CA LEU A 92 -1.31 -9.11 -12.06
C LEU A 92 0.06 -8.44 -12.21
N ALA A 93 0.09 -7.30 -12.91
CA ALA A 93 1.30 -6.52 -13.07
C ALA A 93 1.80 -5.96 -11.71
N ARG A 94 0.89 -5.62 -10.78
CA ARG A 94 1.24 -5.22 -9.41
C ARG A 94 1.98 -6.33 -8.66
N ARG A 95 1.52 -7.58 -8.74
CA ARG A 95 2.21 -8.73 -8.13
C ARG A 95 3.61 -8.92 -8.67
N GLU A 96 3.81 -8.76 -9.98
CA GLU A 96 5.15 -8.84 -10.57
C GLU A 96 6.06 -7.72 -10.10
N PHE A 97 5.53 -6.51 -9.96
CA PHE A 97 6.27 -5.36 -9.43
C PHE A 97 6.79 -5.65 -8.01
N TRP A 98 5.94 -6.14 -7.14
CA TRP A 98 6.31 -6.50 -5.78
C TRP A 98 7.29 -7.69 -5.74
N ARG A 99 7.19 -8.61 -6.66
CA ARG A 99 8.20 -9.67 -6.83
C ARG A 99 9.59 -9.10 -7.12
N TRP A 100 9.70 -8.09 -7.99
CA TRP A 100 10.97 -7.42 -8.27
C TRP A 100 11.47 -6.62 -7.07
N ILE A 101 10.60 -5.87 -6.39
CA ILE A 101 10.95 -5.13 -5.18
C ILE A 101 11.55 -6.09 -4.13
N ASN A 102 10.87 -7.20 -3.86
CA ASN A 102 11.32 -8.21 -2.90
C ASN A 102 12.63 -8.88 -3.34
N LEU A 103 12.82 -9.15 -4.64
CA LEU A 103 14.06 -9.70 -5.17
C LEU A 103 15.24 -8.76 -4.91
N PHE A 104 15.12 -7.50 -5.28
CA PHE A 104 16.19 -6.51 -5.06
C PHE A 104 16.44 -6.20 -3.59
N ALA A 105 15.41 -6.18 -2.76
CA ALA A 105 15.56 -6.06 -1.32
C ALA A 105 16.33 -7.27 -0.74
N GLY A 106 16.04 -8.49 -1.21
CA GLY A 106 16.76 -9.72 -0.84
C GLY A 106 18.22 -9.73 -1.29
N GLU A 107 18.57 -9.00 -2.36
CA GLU A 107 19.93 -8.78 -2.83
C GLU A 107 20.67 -7.66 -2.06
N GLY A 108 20.03 -7.06 -1.06
CA GLY A 108 20.63 -6.06 -0.17
C GLY A 108 20.41 -4.60 -0.59
N MET A 109 19.50 -4.33 -1.54
CA MET A 109 19.10 -2.97 -1.88
C MET A 109 18.14 -2.44 -0.80
N ALA A 110 18.42 -1.26 -0.26
CA ALA A 110 17.47 -0.57 0.62
C ALA A 110 16.39 0.11 -0.25
N ILE A 111 15.12 -0.26 -0.04
CA ILE A 111 14.02 0.25 -0.87
C ILE A 111 13.00 0.95 0.02
N LEU A 112 12.72 2.22 -0.29
CA LEU A 112 11.63 2.98 0.28
C LEU A 112 10.49 3.10 -0.74
N VAL A 113 9.31 2.63 -0.36
CA VAL A 113 8.11 2.68 -1.19
C VAL A 113 7.07 3.55 -0.52
N THR A 114 6.49 4.52 -1.23
CA THR A 114 5.23 5.13 -0.82
C THR A 114 4.07 4.41 -1.52
N THR A 115 3.01 4.16 -0.80
CA THR A 115 1.80 3.54 -1.34
C THR A 115 0.57 3.93 -0.51
N HIS A 116 -0.58 3.99 -1.14
CA HIS A 116 -1.88 4.09 -0.48
C HIS A 116 -2.61 2.72 -0.42
N TYR A 117 -1.99 1.66 -0.95
CA TYR A 117 -2.53 0.30 -0.88
C TYR A 117 -2.00 -0.42 0.36
N LEU A 118 -2.86 -0.67 1.32
CA LEU A 118 -2.46 -1.34 2.57
C LEU A 118 -2.00 -2.79 2.36
N GLU A 119 -2.54 -3.47 1.34
CA GLU A 119 -2.09 -4.80 0.92
C GLU A 119 -0.61 -4.80 0.49
N GLU A 120 -0.11 -3.69 -0.05
CA GLU A 120 1.31 -3.54 -0.40
C GLU A 120 2.16 -3.30 0.84
N ALA A 121 1.66 -2.52 1.79
CA ALA A 121 2.33 -2.29 3.05
C ALA A 121 2.55 -3.59 3.85
N GLU A 122 1.64 -4.57 3.71
CA GLU A 122 1.81 -5.92 4.29
C GLU A 122 3.05 -6.66 3.78
N GLN A 123 3.53 -6.34 2.58
CA GLN A 123 4.71 -6.97 1.98
C GLN A 123 6.02 -6.31 2.43
N CYS A 124 5.96 -5.16 3.10
CA CYS A 124 7.13 -4.43 3.57
C CYS A 124 7.73 -5.06 4.83
N HIS A 125 9.06 -5.01 4.98
CA HIS A 125 9.72 -5.39 6.23
C HIS A 125 9.36 -4.44 7.38
N ARG A 126 9.19 -3.17 7.07
CA ARG A 126 8.77 -2.10 7.99
C ARG A 126 7.87 -1.14 7.25
N LEU A 127 6.92 -0.57 7.96
CA LEU A 127 6.03 0.46 7.44
C LEU A 127 5.94 1.64 8.43
N GLY A 128 5.46 2.76 7.92
CA GLY A 128 5.09 3.92 8.72
C GLY A 128 3.81 4.54 8.17
N PHE A 129 2.86 4.83 9.04
CA PHE A 129 1.67 5.59 8.67
C PHE A 129 1.93 7.08 8.85
N MET A 130 1.73 7.83 7.78
CA MET A 130 1.82 9.29 7.78
C MET A 130 0.43 9.91 7.68
N VAL A 131 0.13 10.82 8.59
CA VAL A 131 -1.14 11.56 8.62
C VAL A 131 -0.82 13.04 8.82
N ALA A 132 -1.31 13.91 7.94
CA ALA A 132 -1.06 15.35 7.99
C ALA A 132 0.44 15.72 8.12
N GLY A 133 1.33 14.96 7.50
CA GLY A 133 2.78 15.19 7.55
C GLY A 133 3.49 14.61 8.78
N GLU A 134 2.76 14.02 9.71
CA GLU A 134 3.32 13.37 10.90
C GLU A 134 3.35 11.84 10.76
N LEU A 135 4.42 11.24 11.28
CA LEU A 135 4.56 9.78 11.37
C LEU A 135 3.83 9.30 12.64
N VAL A 136 2.62 8.75 12.48
CA VAL A 136 1.74 8.42 13.61
C VAL A 136 1.89 7.00 14.13
N ALA A 137 2.38 6.07 13.31
CA ALA A 137 2.73 4.71 13.73
C ALA A 137 3.83 4.17 12.83
N GLN A 138 4.72 3.31 13.35
CA GLN A 138 5.77 2.67 12.57
C GLN A 138 6.20 1.34 13.19
N GLY A 139 6.59 0.39 12.35
CA GLY A 139 7.05 -0.92 12.83
C GLY A 139 7.04 -1.95 11.70
N THR A 140 7.19 -3.22 12.03
CA THR A 140 6.82 -4.30 11.11
C THR A 140 5.30 -4.36 11.01
N PRO A 141 4.71 -4.89 9.91
CA PRO A 141 3.25 -5.08 9.83
C PRO A 141 2.67 -5.77 11.06
N ARG A 142 3.35 -6.81 11.54
CA ARG A 142 2.93 -7.53 12.74
C ARG A 142 2.97 -6.66 14.01
N GLN A 143 4.03 -5.88 14.21
CA GLN A 143 4.15 -5.00 15.39
C GLN A 143 3.03 -3.97 15.44
N VAL A 144 2.78 -3.24 14.34
CA VAL A 144 1.73 -2.21 14.32
C VAL A 144 0.33 -2.76 14.54
N LYS A 145 0.08 -4.02 14.14
CA LYS A 145 -1.18 -4.71 14.43
C LYS A 145 -1.27 -5.10 15.90
N GLN A 146 -0.20 -5.65 16.48
CA GLN A 146 -0.16 -6.10 17.88
C GLN A 146 -0.15 -4.96 18.90
N GLU A 147 0.32 -3.77 18.51
CA GLU A 147 0.31 -2.57 19.36
C GLU A 147 -1.08 -1.92 19.48
N GLN A 148 -2.09 -2.39 18.72
CA GLN A 148 -3.44 -1.88 18.86
C GLN A 148 -4.06 -2.32 20.19
N PRO A 149 -4.65 -1.37 20.94
CA PRO A 149 -5.31 -1.71 22.19
C PRO A 149 -6.64 -2.46 21.94
N GLY A 150 -6.93 -3.47 22.76
CA GLY A 150 -8.16 -4.22 22.68
C GLY A 150 -8.09 -5.41 21.70
N GLN A 151 -9.25 -6.01 21.48
CA GLN A 151 -9.43 -7.15 20.60
C GLN A 151 -10.44 -6.81 19.51
N LEU A 152 -10.12 -7.12 18.26
CA LEU A 152 -11.03 -6.92 17.12
C LEU A 152 -12.08 -8.02 17.11
N VAL A 153 -13.35 -7.63 17.01
CA VAL A 153 -14.49 -8.54 16.85
C VAL A 153 -15.24 -8.15 15.58
N GLU A 154 -15.36 -9.09 14.67
CA GLU A 154 -16.15 -8.97 13.45
C GLU A 154 -17.56 -9.49 13.71
N TRP A 155 -18.57 -8.74 13.24
CA TRP A 155 -19.97 -9.06 13.37
C TRP A 155 -20.62 -9.22 12.00
N GLU A 156 -21.38 -10.27 11.82
CA GLU A 156 -22.27 -10.47 10.73
C GLU A 156 -23.69 -10.15 11.21
N CYS A 157 -24.25 -9.05 10.71
CA CYS A 157 -25.55 -8.59 11.15
C CYS A 157 -26.34 -7.95 9.99
N GLU A 158 -27.64 -7.99 10.12
CA GLU A 158 -28.53 -7.23 9.23
C GLU A 158 -28.36 -5.72 9.49
N GLN A 159 -28.62 -4.88 8.47
CA GLN A 159 -28.56 -3.42 8.60
C GLN A 159 -27.26 -2.87 9.20
N VAL A 160 -26.11 -3.30 8.64
CA VAL A 160 -24.74 -2.99 9.14
C VAL A 160 -24.54 -1.49 9.42
N GLN A 161 -25.07 -0.59 8.56
CA GLN A 161 -24.95 0.86 8.77
C GLN A 161 -25.67 1.30 10.05
N LYS A 162 -26.90 0.84 10.27
CA LYS A 162 -27.67 1.15 11.49
C LYS A 162 -27.01 0.61 12.74
N ALA A 163 -26.42 -0.59 12.64
CA ALA A 163 -25.65 -1.19 13.72
C ALA A 163 -24.41 -0.34 14.06
N ALA A 164 -23.67 0.09 13.06
CA ALA A 164 -22.50 0.95 13.24
C ALA A 164 -22.86 2.29 13.90
N ASP A 165 -23.93 2.94 13.41
CA ASP A 165 -24.39 4.23 13.96
C ASP A 165 -24.84 4.11 15.42
N LEU A 166 -25.52 3.01 15.77
CA LEU A 166 -25.88 2.71 17.14
C LEU A 166 -24.63 2.51 18.01
N LEU A 167 -23.72 1.65 17.58
CA LEU A 167 -22.54 1.33 18.38
C LEU A 167 -21.56 2.50 18.51
N LYS A 168 -21.47 3.39 17.54
CA LYS A 168 -20.72 4.66 17.63
C LYS A 168 -21.26 5.63 18.70
N GLN A 169 -22.50 5.42 19.17
CA GLN A 169 -23.08 6.18 20.29
C GLN A 169 -22.79 5.51 21.64
N LYS A 170 -22.51 4.19 21.64
CA LYS A 170 -22.27 3.39 22.85
C LYS A 170 -20.80 3.16 23.15
N LEU A 171 -19.99 3.10 22.09
CA LEU A 171 -18.53 2.93 22.12
C LEU A 171 -17.86 4.18 21.56
N GLU A 172 -16.56 4.32 21.78
CA GLU A 172 -15.78 5.36 21.09
C GLU A 172 -15.86 5.16 19.57
N ARG A 173 -16.06 6.24 18.80
CA ARG A 173 -16.24 6.17 17.33
C ARG A 173 -15.14 5.40 16.61
N ARG A 174 -13.88 5.56 17.06
CA ARG A 174 -12.71 4.85 16.49
C ARG A 174 -12.75 3.34 16.68
N ARG A 175 -13.57 2.84 17.59
CA ARG A 175 -13.72 1.42 17.91
C ARG A 175 -14.78 0.72 17.07
N VAL A 176 -15.41 1.44 16.14
CA VAL A 176 -16.48 0.90 15.31
C VAL A 176 -16.25 1.29 13.86
N SER A 177 -16.05 0.31 13.00
CA SER A 177 -15.84 0.47 11.57
C SER A 177 -16.70 -0.50 10.77
N ILE A 178 -16.95 -0.17 9.51
CA ILE A 178 -17.64 -1.07 8.56
C ILE A 178 -16.59 -1.55 7.57
N PHE A 179 -16.53 -2.86 7.36
CA PHE A 179 -15.65 -3.50 6.40
C PHE A 179 -16.46 -4.33 5.41
N GLY A 180 -16.69 -3.79 4.22
CA GLY A 180 -17.61 -4.39 3.26
C GLY A 180 -19.04 -4.52 3.83
N SER A 181 -19.51 -5.75 4.00
CA SER A 181 -20.81 -6.07 4.60
C SER A 181 -20.72 -6.46 6.09
N ARG A 182 -19.56 -6.32 6.71
CA ARG A 182 -19.30 -6.70 8.09
C ARG A 182 -19.10 -5.47 8.96
N LEU A 183 -19.42 -5.61 10.24
CA LEU A 183 -19.17 -4.60 11.26
C LEU A 183 -17.99 -5.05 12.12
N HIS A 184 -17.02 -4.17 12.30
CA HIS A 184 -15.88 -4.38 13.18
C HIS A 184 -16.03 -3.54 14.44
N THR A 185 -15.75 -4.15 15.60
CA THR A 185 -15.64 -3.43 16.87
C THR A 185 -14.36 -3.80 17.57
N VAL A 186 -13.74 -2.83 18.25
CA VAL A 186 -12.58 -3.06 19.11
C VAL A 186 -13.04 -3.04 20.55
N LEU A 187 -12.94 -4.17 21.24
CA LEU A 187 -13.38 -4.37 22.60
C LEU A 187 -12.18 -4.58 23.54
N ASP A 188 -12.23 -3.99 24.73
CA ASP A 188 -11.15 -4.14 25.71
C ASP A 188 -11.20 -5.53 26.39
N ASP A 189 -12.40 -6.02 26.67
CA ASP A 189 -12.64 -7.36 27.20
C ASP A 189 -13.79 -8.02 26.44
N PRO A 190 -13.49 -8.83 25.41
CA PRO A 190 -14.50 -9.51 24.60
C PRO A 190 -15.48 -10.36 25.43
N ARG A 191 -15.00 -10.99 26.50
CA ARG A 191 -15.84 -11.90 27.29
C ARG A 191 -17.03 -11.21 27.93
N THR A 192 -16.86 -9.97 28.36
CA THR A 192 -17.92 -9.16 28.98
C THR A 192 -18.64 -8.28 27.98
N GLN A 193 -17.94 -7.77 26.99
CA GLN A 193 -18.47 -6.77 26.04
C GLN A 193 -19.19 -7.38 24.84
N ILE A 194 -18.88 -8.60 24.40
CA ILE A 194 -19.61 -9.27 23.32
C ILE A 194 -21.10 -9.41 23.66
N PRO A 195 -21.48 -10.00 24.82
CA PRO A 195 -22.90 -10.11 25.20
C PRO A 195 -23.60 -8.74 25.33
N GLN A 196 -22.85 -7.72 25.76
CA GLN A 196 -23.39 -6.36 25.87
C GLN A 196 -23.69 -5.75 24.51
N VAL A 197 -22.78 -5.91 23.54
CA VAL A 197 -22.95 -5.44 22.16
C VAL A 197 -24.12 -6.17 21.50
N GLU A 198 -24.21 -7.48 21.65
CA GLU A 198 -25.35 -8.26 21.14
C GLU A 198 -26.68 -7.76 21.68
N ASN A 199 -26.77 -7.50 23.00
CA ASN A 199 -28.00 -6.98 23.61
C ASN A 199 -28.39 -5.62 23.01
N TRP A 200 -27.43 -4.69 22.83
CA TRP A 200 -27.72 -3.39 22.22
C TRP A 200 -28.26 -3.52 20.79
N LEU A 201 -27.70 -4.45 20.00
CA LEU A 201 -28.14 -4.69 18.62
C LEU A 201 -29.54 -5.31 18.60
N VAL A 202 -29.80 -6.32 19.44
CA VAL A 202 -31.10 -6.99 19.55
C VAL A 202 -32.19 -6.01 20.03
N GLU A 203 -31.91 -5.18 21.05
CA GLU A 203 -32.86 -4.15 21.53
C GLU A 203 -33.21 -3.12 20.45
N ALA A 204 -32.28 -2.86 19.52
CA ALA A 204 -32.50 -1.99 18.37
C ALA A 204 -33.21 -2.70 17.18
N GLY A 205 -33.57 -3.99 17.34
CA GLY A 205 -34.19 -4.80 16.30
C GLY A 205 -33.24 -5.19 15.17
N ILE A 206 -31.93 -5.26 15.46
CA ILE A 206 -30.90 -5.67 14.50
C ILE A 206 -30.54 -7.13 14.81
N LYS A 207 -30.74 -8.00 13.83
CA LYS A 207 -30.41 -9.41 13.95
C LYS A 207 -28.92 -9.61 13.77
N VAL A 208 -28.26 -10.23 14.77
CA VAL A 208 -26.87 -10.70 14.71
C VAL A 208 -26.90 -12.15 14.22
N GLU A 209 -26.17 -12.45 13.16
CA GLU A 209 -26.05 -13.80 12.61
C GLU A 209 -24.88 -14.54 13.23
N SER A 210 -23.75 -13.87 13.32
CA SER A 210 -22.55 -14.42 13.93
C SER A 210 -21.60 -13.33 14.38
N HIS A 211 -20.65 -13.68 15.26
CA HIS A 211 -19.49 -12.87 15.59
C HIS A 211 -18.25 -13.75 15.70
N ARG A 212 -17.06 -13.16 15.50
CA ARG A 212 -15.78 -13.83 15.72
C ARG A 212 -14.70 -12.85 16.12
N GLU A 213 -13.80 -13.29 16.98
CA GLU A 213 -12.58 -12.55 17.27
C GLU A 213 -11.60 -12.69 16.10
N MET A 214 -10.93 -11.58 15.75
CA MET A 214 -10.00 -11.52 14.63
C MET A 214 -8.71 -10.80 15.02
N GLU A 215 -7.65 -11.07 14.26
CA GLU A 215 -6.47 -10.20 14.27
C GLU A 215 -6.75 -8.90 13.52
N PHE A 216 -6.16 -7.80 13.96
CA PHE A 216 -6.24 -6.52 13.24
C PHE A 216 -5.65 -6.63 11.84
N SER A 217 -6.34 -6.08 10.85
CA SER A 217 -5.77 -5.78 9.54
C SER A 217 -5.00 -4.45 9.59
N LEU A 218 -4.15 -4.18 8.60
CA LEU A 218 -3.52 -2.84 8.49
C LEU A 218 -4.56 -1.74 8.25
N GLU A 219 -5.72 -2.08 7.67
CA GLU A 219 -6.81 -1.12 7.46
C GLU A 219 -7.46 -0.73 8.80
N ASP A 220 -7.72 -1.69 9.69
CA ASP A 220 -8.22 -1.40 11.04
C ASP A 220 -7.23 -0.52 11.82
N VAL A 221 -5.93 -0.82 11.72
CA VAL A 221 -4.87 -0.01 12.32
C VAL A 221 -4.87 1.40 11.75
N PHE A 222 -4.93 1.55 10.43
CA PHE A 222 -4.93 2.85 9.76
C PHE A 222 -6.12 3.70 10.21
N ILE A 223 -7.33 3.14 10.21
CA ILE A 223 -8.54 3.83 10.71
C ILE A 223 -8.32 4.29 12.17
N SER A 224 -7.82 3.41 13.02
CA SER A 224 -7.55 3.72 14.43
C SER A 224 -6.57 4.87 14.61
N VAL A 225 -5.42 4.86 13.91
CA VAL A 225 -4.40 5.90 14.05
C VAL A 225 -4.81 7.23 13.42
N VAL A 226 -5.60 7.21 12.34
CA VAL A 226 -6.19 8.43 11.74
C VAL A 226 -7.16 9.10 12.71
N GLU A 227 -8.06 8.33 13.34
CA GLU A 227 -8.99 8.86 14.31
C GLU A 227 -8.27 9.41 15.58
N GLN A 228 -7.21 8.74 16.02
CA GLN A 228 -6.36 9.26 17.12
C GLN A 228 -5.67 10.56 16.71
N ALA A 229 -5.17 10.68 15.48
CA ALA A 229 -4.56 11.88 14.94
C ALA A 229 -5.56 13.06 14.90
N ARG A 230 -6.80 12.81 14.48
CA ARG A 230 -7.90 13.79 14.52
C ARG A 230 -8.18 14.28 15.95
N GLN A 231 -8.21 13.38 16.92
CA GLN A 231 -8.43 13.73 18.33
C GLN A 231 -7.29 14.59 18.91
N ARG A 232 -6.05 14.42 18.40
CA ARG A 232 -4.90 15.27 18.76
C ARG A 232 -4.89 16.62 18.05
N GLY A 233 -5.88 16.91 17.20
CA GLY A 233 -6.01 18.17 16.48
C GLY A 233 -5.21 18.25 15.18
N LEU A 234 -4.73 17.14 14.66
CA LEU A 234 -4.11 17.11 13.33
C LEU A 234 -5.18 17.38 12.26
N ASP A 235 -4.83 18.21 11.27
CA ASP A 235 -5.73 18.59 10.16
C ASP A 235 -5.84 17.41 9.17
N VAL A 236 -6.69 16.47 9.50
CA VAL A 236 -6.99 15.31 8.65
C VAL A 236 -8.24 15.62 7.83
N PRO A 237 -8.20 15.51 6.48
CA PRO A 237 -9.36 15.72 5.64
C PRO A 237 -10.57 14.94 6.15
N LYS A 238 -11.73 15.59 6.17
CA LYS A 238 -13.02 14.90 6.42
C LYS A 238 -13.45 14.28 5.08
N ASP A 239 -13.64 12.98 5.07
CA ASP A 239 -14.33 12.30 3.97
C ASP A 239 -15.79 12.76 3.86
#